data_f0f479038dc756521f9ef1d346f151d0
#
_entry.id   f0f479038dc756521f9ef1d346f151d0
#
_cell.length_a   1.000
_cell.length_b   1.000
_cell.length_c   1.000
_cell.angle_alpha   90.00
_cell.angle_beta   90.00
_cell.angle_gamma   90.00
#
_symmetry.space_group_name_H-M   'P 1'
#
loop_
_entity.id
_entity.type
_entity.pdbx_description
1 polymer ?
#
loop_
_entity_poly.entity_id
_entity_poly.type
_entity_poly.pdbx_seq_one_letter_code
_entity_poly.pdbx_strand_id
1 'polypeptide(L)'
;LQVLRYGQLFGKSTYDELNCLYQKYQHNEKANLALDHSSYFYGDTSKILPDDNFNKKQHFLIVTNGVDQATIESIIYWKNNGLNIDAIVYWVFEISGEYYIEFNMYSQTEDFLEYENNCYVLNTNKQSNPHYTKEMIDEHKAAAYYPGWREKIQKFQKGDIVFLYESGVGIRAYGYANGILNKKSCDGYDDYEYNMILDNFVELSKPISATQMKDITDSSFNFRQTMFSIS
;
A
#
# COMPACT_ATOMS: atom_id res chain seq x y z
N LEU A 1 12.98 16.69 3.46
CA LEU A 1 12.04 16.51 2.35
C LEU A 1 12.30 17.57 1.27
N GLN A 2 12.48 17.16 0.01
CA GLN A 2 12.75 18.06 -1.13
C GLN A 2 11.60 19.05 -1.35
N VAL A 3 10.36 18.63 -1.13
CA VAL A 3 9.17 19.47 -1.27
C VAL A 3 9.21 20.72 -0.37
N LEU A 4 9.73 20.61 0.85
CA LEU A 4 9.87 21.73 1.76
C LEU A 4 10.89 22.75 1.26
N ARG A 5 11.95 22.28 0.61
CA ARG A 5 12.95 23.17 -0.03
C ARG A 5 12.33 23.99 -1.16
N TYR A 6 11.46 23.38 -1.97
CA TYR A 6 10.72 24.12 -2.99
C TYR A 6 9.77 25.15 -2.38
N GLY A 7 9.09 24.78 -1.28
CA GLY A 7 8.27 25.73 -0.53
C GLY A 7 9.06 26.93 0.00
N GLN A 8 10.28 26.71 0.47
CA GLN A 8 11.15 27.82 0.91
C GLN A 8 11.57 28.74 -0.25
N LEU A 9 11.78 28.18 -1.45
CA LEU A 9 12.18 28.96 -2.63
C LEU A 9 11.04 29.84 -3.14
N PHE A 10 9.84 29.32 -3.20
CA PHE A 10 8.67 29.98 -3.79
C PHE A 10 7.73 30.61 -2.76
N GLY A 11 7.82 30.23 -1.50
CA GLY A 11 6.88 30.61 -0.44
C GLY A 11 6.89 32.09 -0.09
N LYS A 12 7.88 32.84 -0.55
CA LYS A 12 7.98 34.30 -0.36
C LYS A 12 7.72 35.11 -1.64
N SER A 13 7.41 34.39 -2.74
CA SER A 13 7.19 35.07 -4.03
C SER A 13 5.92 35.89 -3.97
N THR A 14 6.05 37.13 -4.40
CA THR A 14 4.93 38.07 -4.57
C THR A 14 4.10 37.71 -5.80
N TYR A 15 2.90 38.29 -5.90
CA TYR A 15 2.07 38.11 -7.11
C TYR A 15 2.82 38.50 -8.38
N ASP A 16 3.52 39.67 -8.36
CA ASP A 16 4.27 40.15 -9.54
C ASP A 16 5.36 39.16 -9.98
N GLU A 17 6.08 38.58 -9.02
CA GLU A 17 7.08 37.55 -9.32
C GLU A 17 6.45 36.29 -9.91
N LEU A 18 5.33 35.84 -9.35
CA LEU A 18 4.59 34.71 -9.87
C LEU A 18 4.01 34.98 -11.26
N ASN A 19 3.44 36.15 -11.47
CA ASN A 19 2.92 36.56 -12.77
C ASN A 19 4.03 36.65 -13.82
N CYS A 20 5.21 37.18 -13.46
CA CYS A 20 6.38 37.20 -14.34
C CYS A 20 6.83 35.76 -14.74
N LEU A 21 6.85 34.82 -13.78
CA LEU A 21 7.15 33.41 -14.06
C LEU A 21 6.08 32.80 -14.98
N TYR A 22 4.83 33.10 -14.72
CA TYR A 22 3.71 32.64 -15.55
C TYR A 22 3.80 33.14 -16.99
N GLN A 23 4.10 34.42 -17.17
CA GLN A 23 4.31 35.03 -18.50
C GLN A 23 5.45 34.35 -19.27
N LYS A 24 6.56 34.03 -18.58
CA LYS A 24 7.67 33.29 -19.18
C LYS A 24 7.26 31.88 -19.57
N TYR A 25 6.50 31.18 -18.73
CA TYR A 25 5.99 29.85 -19.01
C TYR A 25 5.04 29.84 -20.22
N GLN A 26 4.15 30.82 -20.29
CA GLN A 26 3.22 30.99 -21.40
C GLN A 26 3.86 31.53 -22.70
N HIS A 27 5.13 31.93 -22.65
CA HIS A 27 5.79 32.64 -23.74
C HIS A 27 5.00 33.86 -24.23
N ASN A 28 4.30 34.53 -23.30
CA ASN A 28 3.42 35.66 -23.59
C ASN A 28 3.49 36.73 -22.47
N GLU A 29 4.14 37.87 -22.76
CA GLU A 29 4.28 38.98 -21.81
C GLU A 29 2.94 39.63 -21.42
N LYS A 30 1.86 39.39 -22.16
CA LYS A 30 0.52 39.91 -21.88
C LYS A 30 -0.32 38.92 -21.07
N ALA A 31 0.17 37.71 -20.81
CA ALA A 31 -0.55 36.75 -19.98
C ALA A 31 -0.73 37.32 -18.56
N ASN A 32 -1.88 37.08 -17.96
CA ASN A 32 -2.22 37.54 -16.62
C ASN A 32 -2.66 36.38 -15.76
N LEU A 33 -1.83 36.04 -14.77
CA LEU A 33 -2.07 34.90 -13.89
C LEU A 33 -3.43 34.96 -13.19
N ALA A 34 -3.85 36.12 -12.70
CA ALA A 34 -5.12 36.26 -11.96
C ALA A 34 -6.34 36.10 -12.89
N LEU A 35 -6.29 36.63 -14.09
CA LEU A 35 -7.36 36.47 -15.09
C LEU A 35 -7.47 35.03 -15.58
N ASP A 36 -6.35 34.42 -15.91
CA ASP A 36 -6.32 33.05 -16.41
C ASP A 36 -6.72 32.05 -15.32
N HIS A 37 -6.31 32.29 -14.07
CA HIS A 37 -6.75 31.53 -12.90
C HIS A 37 -8.28 31.66 -12.74
N SER A 38 -8.84 32.85 -12.80
CA SER A 38 -10.29 33.08 -12.67
C SER A 38 -11.06 32.35 -13.78
N SER A 39 -10.59 32.49 -15.02
CA SER A 39 -11.21 31.81 -16.18
C SER A 39 -11.17 30.29 -16.04
N TYR A 40 -10.03 29.73 -15.60
CA TYR A 40 -9.86 28.29 -15.50
C TYR A 40 -10.70 27.66 -14.36
N PHE A 41 -10.68 28.26 -13.17
CA PHE A 41 -11.34 27.67 -11.99
C PHE A 41 -12.81 28.08 -11.81
N TYR A 42 -13.21 29.23 -12.33
CA TYR A 42 -14.57 29.76 -12.14
C TYR A 42 -15.36 29.92 -13.44
N GLY A 43 -14.72 29.68 -14.60
CA GLY A 43 -15.37 29.78 -15.90
C GLY A 43 -15.62 31.22 -16.36
N ASP A 44 -15.19 32.22 -15.59
CA ASP A 44 -15.42 33.61 -15.87
C ASP A 44 -14.33 34.49 -15.19
N THR A 45 -14.14 35.71 -15.71
CA THR A 45 -13.15 36.66 -15.21
C THR A 45 -13.71 37.63 -14.18
N SER A 46 -14.96 37.47 -13.73
CA SER A 46 -15.60 38.37 -12.75
C SER A 46 -15.16 38.09 -11.31
N LYS A 47 -14.59 36.90 -11.04
CA LYS A 47 -14.14 36.46 -9.72
C LYS A 47 -12.62 36.44 -9.61
N ILE A 48 -12.00 37.59 -9.90
CA ILE A 48 -10.55 37.70 -9.80
C ILE A 48 -10.11 37.60 -8.33
N LEU A 49 -9.21 36.67 -8.07
CA LEU A 49 -8.57 36.54 -6.76
C LEU A 49 -7.68 37.77 -6.51
N PRO A 50 -7.78 38.46 -5.37
CA PRO A 50 -6.88 39.56 -5.02
C PRO A 50 -5.41 39.10 -5.01
N ASP A 51 -4.51 39.98 -5.44
CA ASP A 51 -3.07 39.69 -5.53
C ASP A 51 -2.48 39.16 -4.23
N ASP A 52 -2.89 39.71 -3.09
CA ASP A 52 -2.48 39.29 -1.75
C ASP A 52 -2.93 37.87 -1.36
N ASN A 53 -3.83 37.27 -2.12
CA ASN A 53 -4.29 35.91 -1.86
C ASN A 53 -3.48 34.85 -2.62
N PHE A 54 -2.72 35.27 -3.64
CA PHE A 54 -1.79 34.37 -4.29
C PHE A 54 -0.63 34.04 -3.35
N ASN A 55 -0.28 32.76 -3.30
CA ASN A 55 0.80 32.26 -2.44
C ASN A 55 0.66 32.48 -0.93
N LYS A 56 -0.53 32.89 -0.47
CA LYS A 56 -0.81 33.14 0.96
C LYS A 56 -0.81 31.84 1.80
N LYS A 57 -1.24 30.76 1.19
CA LYS A 57 -1.25 29.42 1.79
C LYS A 57 -0.64 28.45 0.81
N GLN A 58 0.35 27.69 1.26
CA GLN A 58 0.95 26.63 0.46
C GLN A 58 0.38 25.28 0.87
N HIS A 59 0.14 24.46 -0.12
CA HIS A 59 -0.17 23.07 0.05
C HIS A 59 0.94 22.25 -0.60
N PHE A 60 1.60 21.42 0.18
CA PHE A 60 2.68 20.56 -0.29
C PHE A 60 2.08 19.21 -0.66
N LEU A 61 2.23 18.83 -1.91
CA LEU A 61 1.73 17.57 -2.41
C LEU A 61 2.91 16.72 -2.88
N ILE A 62 3.07 15.55 -2.27
CA ILE A 62 4.05 14.54 -2.67
C ILE A 62 3.35 13.57 -3.59
N VAL A 63 3.82 13.45 -4.84
CA VAL A 63 3.32 12.46 -5.80
C VAL A 63 4.40 11.39 -5.99
N THR A 64 4.10 10.14 -5.69
CA THR A 64 5.07 9.05 -5.68
C THR A 64 4.41 7.72 -6.04
N ASN A 65 5.21 6.77 -6.51
CA ASN A 65 4.75 5.40 -6.78
C ASN A 65 4.82 4.50 -5.54
N GLY A 66 5.23 5.04 -4.40
CA GLY A 66 5.28 4.35 -3.12
C GLY A 66 5.73 5.28 -2.01
N VAL A 67 5.35 4.99 -0.79
CA VAL A 67 5.70 5.77 0.40
C VAL A 67 6.25 4.83 1.46
N ASP A 68 7.52 4.98 1.81
CA ASP A 68 8.09 4.24 2.93
C ASP A 68 7.58 4.77 4.29
N GLN A 69 7.75 3.96 5.33
CA GLN A 69 7.30 4.28 6.70
C GLN A 69 7.87 5.62 7.19
N ALA A 70 9.14 5.90 6.94
CA ALA A 70 9.80 7.12 7.40
C ALA A 70 9.23 8.36 6.71
N THR A 71 8.86 8.25 5.43
CA THR A 71 8.20 9.33 4.69
C THR A 71 6.80 9.59 5.23
N ILE A 72 6.03 8.53 5.55
CA ILE A 72 4.70 8.64 6.16
C ILE A 72 4.77 9.32 7.52
N GLU A 73 5.64 8.83 8.40
CA GLU A 73 5.84 9.42 9.74
C GLU A 73 6.23 10.90 9.63
N SER A 74 7.05 11.25 8.66
CA SER A 74 7.42 12.64 8.39
C SER A 74 6.22 13.48 7.92
N ILE A 75 5.37 12.97 7.04
CA ILE A 75 4.15 13.65 6.58
C ILE A 75 3.20 13.87 7.75
N ILE A 76 2.93 12.83 8.55
CA ILE A 76 2.07 12.89 9.73
C ILE A 76 2.61 13.90 10.74
N TYR A 77 3.92 13.86 11.02
CA TYR A 77 4.55 14.78 11.94
C TYR A 77 4.36 16.24 11.50
N TRP A 78 4.67 16.57 10.25
CA TRP A 78 4.55 17.92 9.76
C TRP A 78 3.09 18.39 9.65
N LYS A 79 2.18 17.50 9.27
CA LYS A 79 0.73 17.78 9.25
C LYS A 79 0.20 18.12 10.63
N ASN A 80 0.58 17.34 11.64
CA ASN A 80 0.22 17.60 13.04
C ASN A 80 0.85 18.89 13.60
N ASN A 81 1.95 19.34 13.02
CA ASN A 81 2.59 20.61 13.36
C ASN A 81 2.12 21.78 12.46
N GLY A 82 0.98 21.65 11.79
CA GLY A 82 0.31 22.72 11.07
C GLY A 82 0.78 22.96 9.64
N LEU A 83 1.64 22.09 9.10
CA LEU A 83 2.01 22.16 7.70
C LEU A 83 0.91 21.52 6.85
N ASN A 84 0.42 22.21 5.83
CA ASN A 84 -0.53 21.66 4.88
C ASN A 84 0.22 20.79 3.86
N ILE A 85 0.34 19.51 4.18
CA ILE A 85 1.11 18.52 3.40
C ILE A 85 0.30 17.24 3.24
N ASP A 86 0.27 16.71 2.02
CA ASP A 86 -0.36 15.44 1.68
C ASP A 86 0.50 14.64 0.71
N ALA A 87 0.16 13.36 0.55
CA ALA A 87 0.75 12.51 -0.47
C ALA A 87 -0.34 11.92 -1.38
N ILE A 88 0.00 11.79 -2.66
CA ILE A 88 -0.74 11.00 -3.64
C ILE A 88 0.17 9.87 -4.06
N VAL A 89 -0.27 8.66 -3.82
CA VAL A 89 0.39 7.46 -4.32
C VAL A 89 -0.23 7.08 -5.66
N TYR A 90 0.60 6.71 -6.63
CA TYR A 90 0.13 6.23 -7.91
C TYR A 90 0.67 4.84 -8.22
N TRP A 91 -0.13 4.06 -8.93
CA TRP A 91 0.27 2.78 -9.50
C TRP A 91 0.11 2.81 -11.00
N VAL A 92 0.97 2.08 -11.69
CA VAL A 92 0.89 1.88 -13.13
C VAL A 92 0.61 0.42 -13.39
N PHE A 93 -0.47 0.14 -14.10
CA PHE A 93 -0.88 -1.22 -14.48
C PHE A 93 -0.81 -1.37 -15.98
N GLU A 94 -0.40 -2.54 -16.44
CA GLU A 94 -0.54 -2.94 -17.83
C GLU A 94 -1.69 -3.94 -17.95
N ILE A 95 -2.72 -3.59 -18.73
CA ILE A 95 -3.86 -4.46 -19.00
C ILE A 95 -4.03 -4.56 -20.51
N SER A 96 -3.85 -5.76 -21.06
CA SER A 96 -4.01 -6.02 -22.51
C SER A 96 -3.11 -5.16 -23.41
N GLY A 97 -1.92 -4.78 -22.93
CA GLY A 97 -0.95 -3.96 -23.67
C GLY A 97 -1.20 -2.45 -23.56
N GLU A 98 -2.17 -2.02 -22.78
CA GLU A 98 -2.43 -0.60 -22.45
C GLU A 98 -2.02 -0.29 -21.03
N TYR A 99 -1.49 0.92 -20.78
CA TYR A 99 -1.06 1.37 -19.46
C TYR A 99 -2.14 2.23 -18.82
N TYR A 100 -2.45 1.89 -17.55
CA TYR A 100 -3.40 2.61 -16.71
C TYR A 100 -2.66 3.15 -15.51
N ILE A 101 -3.01 4.38 -15.10
CA ILE A 101 -2.46 5.00 -13.89
C ILE A 101 -3.61 5.23 -12.92
N GLU A 102 -3.47 4.69 -11.72
CA GLU A 102 -4.37 4.95 -10.61
C GLU A 102 -3.71 5.91 -9.63
N PHE A 103 -4.45 6.94 -9.18
CA PHE A 103 -4.01 7.89 -8.17
C PHE A 103 -4.86 7.73 -6.92
N ASN A 104 -4.23 7.52 -5.78
CA ASN A 104 -4.90 7.45 -4.49
C ASN A 104 -4.34 8.49 -3.54
N MET A 105 -5.22 9.33 -2.98
CA MET A 105 -4.81 10.29 -1.97
C MET A 105 -4.51 9.55 -0.67
N TYR A 106 -3.33 9.79 -0.10
CA TYR A 106 -2.97 9.23 1.19
C TYR A 106 -3.95 9.75 2.25
N SER A 107 -4.91 8.93 2.63
CA SER A 107 -5.72 9.12 3.83
C SER A 107 -5.00 8.41 4.98
N GLN A 108 -5.12 8.90 6.21
CA GLN A 108 -4.50 8.31 7.42
C GLN A 108 -4.99 6.88 7.75
N THR A 109 -5.74 6.26 6.87
CA THR A 109 -6.10 4.85 6.95
C THR A 109 -4.88 4.04 6.52
N GLU A 110 -4.52 3.05 7.31
CA GLU A 110 -3.32 2.20 7.27
C GLU A 110 -3.06 1.45 5.94
N ASP A 111 -3.86 1.72 4.91
CA ASP A 111 -3.94 0.90 3.69
C ASP A 111 -2.89 1.25 2.60
N PHE A 112 -2.03 2.27 2.83
CA PHE A 112 -1.08 2.75 1.81
C PHE A 112 0.40 2.72 2.24
N LEU A 113 0.68 2.01 3.31
CA LEU A 113 2.05 1.63 3.56
C LEU A 113 2.47 0.68 2.44
N GLU A 114 3.45 1.06 1.60
CA GLU A 114 4.35 0.06 1.06
C GLU A 114 5.07 -0.55 2.27
N TYR A 115 4.40 -1.46 2.94
CA TYR A 115 5.14 -2.56 3.50
C TYR A 115 5.86 -3.15 2.29
N GLU A 116 7.15 -3.41 2.38
CA GLU A 116 7.72 -4.52 1.62
C GLU A 116 6.89 -5.73 2.06
N ASN A 117 5.67 -5.84 1.51
CA ASN A 117 4.75 -6.91 1.85
C ASN A 117 5.39 -8.15 1.28
N ASN A 118 6.02 -8.89 2.15
CA ASN A 118 6.53 -10.17 1.74
C ASN A 118 5.33 -11.04 1.37
N CYS A 119 5.51 -11.81 0.32
CA CYS A 119 4.54 -12.81 -0.06
C CYS A 119 4.99 -14.16 0.50
N TYR A 120 4.13 -14.82 1.24
CA TYR A 120 4.40 -16.13 1.82
C TYR A 120 3.42 -17.16 1.32
N VAL A 121 3.92 -18.37 1.10
CA VAL A 121 3.07 -19.56 0.96
C VAL A 121 3.17 -20.36 2.25
N LEU A 122 2.04 -20.53 2.91
CA LEU A 122 1.87 -21.34 4.10
C LEU A 122 1.23 -22.66 3.73
N ASN A 123 1.91 -23.77 3.99
CA ASN A 123 1.32 -25.11 3.84
C ASN A 123 0.37 -25.38 5.00
N THR A 124 -0.89 -25.66 4.69
CA THR A 124 -1.95 -25.91 5.69
C THR A 124 -1.81 -27.24 6.43
N ASN A 125 -0.76 -28.02 6.13
CA ASN A 125 -0.42 -29.27 6.80
C ASN A 125 -1.55 -30.32 6.81
N LYS A 126 -2.33 -30.38 5.72
CA LYS A 126 -3.43 -31.34 5.54
C LYS A 126 -3.03 -32.79 5.80
N GLN A 127 -1.78 -33.15 5.50
CA GLN A 127 -1.29 -34.53 5.70
C GLN A 127 -1.26 -34.94 7.18
N SER A 128 -1.00 -34.01 8.08
CA SER A 128 -1.01 -34.27 9.54
C SER A 128 -2.44 -34.25 10.10
N ASN A 129 -3.27 -33.33 9.64
CA ASN A 129 -4.68 -33.27 10.01
C ASN A 129 -5.52 -32.67 8.85
N PRO A 130 -6.44 -33.45 8.27
CA PRO A 130 -7.29 -32.99 7.16
C PRO A 130 -8.17 -31.77 7.50
N HIS A 131 -8.42 -31.51 8.78
CA HIS A 131 -9.28 -30.41 9.23
C HIS A 131 -8.54 -29.04 9.24
N TYR A 132 -7.21 -29.02 9.28
CA TYR A 132 -6.46 -27.77 9.39
C TYR A 132 -6.72 -26.80 8.22
N THR A 133 -6.76 -27.30 6.99
CA THR A 133 -7.08 -26.44 5.84
C THR A 133 -8.45 -25.77 5.98
N LYS A 134 -9.45 -26.58 6.36
CA LYS A 134 -10.81 -26.07 6.53
C LYS A 134 -10.89 -25.05 7.65
N GLU A 135 -10.26 -25.34 8.78
CA GLU A 135 -10.23 -24.44 9.93
C GLU A 135 -9.57 -23.10 9.59
N MET A 136 -8.43 -23.11 8.86
CA MET A 136 -7.77 -21.88 8.43
C MET A 136 -8.64 -21.04 7.49
N ILE A 137 -9.39 -21.71 6.58
CA ILE A 137 -10.30 -21.03 5.65
C ILE A 137 -11.51 -20.48 6.40
N ASP A 138 -12.17 -21.29 7.23
CA ASP A 138 -13.40 -20.91 7.94
C ASP A 138 -13.14 -19.79 8.95
N GLU A 139 -11.96 -19.76 9.60
CA GLU A 139 -11.56 -18.76 10.59
C GLU A 139 -10.74 -17.60 9.98
N HIS A 140 -10.51 -17.58 8.66
CA HIS A 140 -9.71 -16.59 7.94
C HIS A 140 -8.35 -16.35 8.60
N LYS A 141 -7.60 -17.42 8.88
CA LYS A 141 -6.33 -17.34 9.61
C LYS A 141 -5.21 -18.11 8.90
N ALA A 142 -3.98 -17.66 9.13
CA ALA A 142 -2.78 -18.43 8.90
C ALA A 142 -2.37 -19.10 10.21
N ALA A 143 -2.24 -20.43 10.22
CA ALA A 143 -1.90 -21.17 11.44
C ALA A 143 -0.79 -22.19 11.21
N ALA A 144 0.02 -22.40 12.24
CA ALA A 144 0.97 -23.50 12.29
C ALA A 144 0.97 -24.14 13.66
N TYR A 145 1.21 -25.42 13.64
CA TYR A 145 1.09 -26.31 14.79
C TYR A 145 2.46 -26.93 15.08
N TYR A 146 2.63 -27.46 16.26
CA TYR A 146 3.84 -28.13 16.76
C TYR A 146 5.07 -27.25 17.00
N PRO A 147 5.80 -27.45 18.08
CA PRO A 147 7.04 -26.78 18.36
C PRO A 147 8.05 -26.88 17.21
N GLY A 148 8.74 -25.77 16.93
CA GLY A 148 9.70 -25.66 15.82
C GLY A 148 9.07 -25.26 14.47
N TRP A 149 7.73 -25.42 14.33
CA TRP A 149 7.01 -25.03 13.10
C TRP A 149 6.04 -23.87 13.35
N ARG A 150 5.37 -23.86 14.48
CA ARG A 150 4.42 -22.82 14.88
C ARG A 150 5.08 -21.44 14.98
N GLU A 151 6.33 -21.39 15.40
CA GLU A 151 7.09 -20.15 15.54
C GLU A 151 7.28 -19.41 14.20
N LYS A 152 7.07 -20.07 13.06
CA LYS A 152 7.16 -19.44 11.73
C LYS A 152 6.08 -18.38 11.52
N ILE A 153 4.92 -18.51 12.16
CA ILE A 153 3.85 -17.49 12.09
C ILE A 153 4.31 -16.14 12.64
N GLN A 154 5.25 -16.11 13.57
CA GLN A 154 5.83 -14.87 14.11
C GLN A 154 6.60 -14.03 13.09
N LYS A 155 6.93 -14.60 11.93
CA LYS A 155 7.64 -13.88 10.87
C LYS A 155 6.72 -12.96 10.08
N PHE A 156 5.42 -13.22 10.10
CA PHE A 156 4.48 -12.37 9.39
C PHE A 156 4.39 -11.00 10.04
N GLN A 157 4.53 -9.99 9.22
CA GLN A 157 4.29 -8.60 9.61
C GLN A 157 2.90 -8.16 9.13
N LYS A 158 2.38 -7.08 9.70
CA LYS A 158 1.12 -6.52 9.25
C LYS A 158 1.22 -6.15 7.76
N GLY A 159 0.26 -6.61 6.97
CA GLY A 159 0.22 -6.37 5.54
C GLY A 159 0.88 -7.43 4.66
N ASP A 160 1.69 -8.35 5.23
CA ASP A 160 2.24 -9.48 4.46
C ASP A 160 1.12 -10.29 3.80
N ILE A 161 1.31 -10.67 2.54
CA ILE A 161 0.37 -11.51 1.81
C ILE A 161 0.65 -12.97 2.12
N VAL A 162 -0.35 -13.69 2.61
CA VAL A 162 -0.21 -15.10 2.96
C VAL A 162 -1.16 -15.94 2.11
N PHE A 163 -0.59 -16.81 1.29
CA PHE A 163 -1.29 -17.79 0.49
C PHE A 163 -1.40 -19.12 1.25
N LEU A 164 -2.60 -19.64 1.41
CA LEU A 164 -2.84 -20.93 2.02
C LEU A 164 -2.76 -22.05 0.97
N TYR A 165 -1.73 -22.88 1.08
CA TYR A 165 -1.45 -23.98 0.16
C TYR A 165 -1.87 -25.32 0.76
N GLU A 166 -2.75 -26.03 0.08
CA GLU A 166 -3.19 -27.39 0.41
C GLU A 166 -2.41 -28.40 -0.44
N SER A 167 -1.69 -29.32 0.22
CA SER A 167 -0.91 -30.33 -0.45
C SER A 167 -1.78 -31.21 -1.36
N GLY A 168 -1.37 -31.37 -2.62
CA GLY A 168 -2.07 -32.12 -3.65
C GLY A 168 -3.23 -31.37 -4.32
N VAL A 169 -3.55 -30.15 -3.88
CA VAL A 169 -4.61 -29.32 -4.45
C VAL A 169 -4.03 -28.03 -5.04
N GLY A 170 -3.31 -27.26 -4.22
CA GLY A 170 -2.76 -25.95 -4.62
C GLY A 170 -3.12 -24.86 -3.64
N ILE A 171 -2.95 -23.59 -4.04
CA ILE A 171 -3.38 -22.44 -3.26
C ILE A 171 -4.91 -22.40 -3.25
N ARG A 172 -5.49 -22.40 -2.05
CA ARG A 172 -6.93 -22.39 -1.82
C ARG A 172 -7.47 -20.99 -1.51
N ALA A 173 -6.69 -20.20 -0.81
CA ALA A 173 -7.08 -18.88 -0.35
C ALA A 173 -5.84 -17.99 -0.14
N TYR A 174 -6.09 -16.71 0.04
CA TYR A 174 -5.08 -15.75 0.48
C TYR A 174 -5.72 -14.64 1.32
N GLY A 175 -4.88 -13.91 2.04
CA GLY A 175 -5.27 -12.71 2.77
C GLY A 175 -4.04 -11.98 3.28
N TYR A 176 -4.27 -10.90 4.00
CA TYR A 176 -3.23 -10.01 4.50
C TYR A 176 -3.06 -10.20 6.00
N ALA A 177 -1.85 -10.51 6.46
CA ALA A 177 -1.57 -10.70 7.88
C ALA A 177 -1.87 -9.42 8.68
N ASN A 178 -2.65 -9.54 9.76
CA ASN A 178 -3.00 -8.39 10.62
C ASN A 178 -1.88 -7.96 11.57
N GLY A 179 -0.78 -8.72 11.62
CA GLY A 179 0.38 -8.46 12.48
C GLY A 179 0.20 -8.86 13.95
N ILE A 180 -0.94 -9.46 14.33
CA ILE A 180 -1.22 -9.83 15.72
C ILE A 180 -1.08 -11.36 15.87
N LEU A 181 -0.04 -11.78 16.61
CA LEU A 181 0.15 -13.19 16.91
C LEU A 181 -0.83 -13.65 17.99
N ASN A 182 -1.63 -14.67 17.66
CA ASN A 182 -2.45 -15.38 18.64
C ASN A 182 -1.88 -16.76 18.91
N LYS A 183 -2.10 -17.24 20.13
CA LYS A 183 -1.69 -18.56 20.60
C LYS A 183 -2.91 -19.28 21.15
N LYS A 184 -3.08 -20.55 20.75
CA LYS A 184 -4.22 -21.38 21.15
C LYS A 184 -3.70 -22.69 21.73
N SER A 185 -4.19 -23.05 22.91
CA SER A 185 -3.95 -24.36 23.49
C SER A 185 -4.88 -25.39 22.88
N CYS A 186 -4.39 -26.59 22.64
CA CYS A 186 -5.16 -27.69 22.06
C CYS A 186 -4.76 -29.02 22.70
N ASP A 187 -5.72 -29.89 22.98
CA ASP A 187 -5.50 -31.24 23.51
C ASP A 187 -4.60 -31.33 24.77
N GLY A 188 -4.66 -30.30 25.65
CA GLY A 188 -3.88 -30.25 26.89
C GLY A 188 -2.43 -29.79 26.70
N TYR A 189 -2.05 -29.36 25.52
CA TYR A 189 -0.77 -28.73 25.25
C TYR A 189 -0.93 -27.22 25.19
N ASP A 190 -0.23 -26.50 26.04
CA ASP A 190 -0.21 -25.04 26.03
C ASP A 190 0.46 -24.52 24.76
N ASP A 191 -0.12 -23.44 24.22
CA ASP A 191 0.41 -22.75 23.02
C ASP A 191 0.62 -23.68 21.81
N TYR A 192 -0.20 -24.71 21.63
CA TYR A 192 -0.05 -25.70 20.57
C TYR A 192 -0.11 -25.11 19.15
N GLU A 193 -1.01 -24.16 18.95
CA GLU A 193 -1.21 -23.44 17.70
C GLU A 193 -0.75 -21.98 17.83
N TYR A 194 0.05 -21.53 16.88
CA TYR A 194 0.27 -20.10 16.64
C TYR A 194 -0.51 -19.73 15.39
N ASN A 195 -1.28 -18.65 15.47
CA ASN A 195 -2.05 -18.17 14.34
C ASN A 195 -2.06 -16.64 14.25
N MET A 196 -2.41 -16.18 13.06
CA MET A 196 -2.59 -14.77 12.73
C MET A 196 -3.80 -14.63 11.82
N ILE A 197 -4.69 -13.70 12.13
CA ILE A 197 -5.85 -13.42 11.29
C ILE A 197 -5.38 -12.79 9.98
N LEU A 198 -6.05 -13.16 8.91
CA LEU A 198 -5.83 -12.63 7.58
C LEU A 198 -6.98 -11.70 7.20
N ASP A 199 -6.68 -10.40 7.13
CA ASP A 199 -7.62 -9.39 6.66
C ASP A 199 -7.83 -9.51 5.15
N ASN A 200 -8.94 -8.98 4.63
CA ASN A 200 -9.29 -9.03 3.20
C ASN A 200 -9.17 -10.44 2.61
N PHE A 201 -9.61 -11.44 3.37
CA PHE A 201 -9.48 -12.84 3.04
C PHE A 201 -10.31 -13.23 1.80
N VAL A 202 -9.69 -13.95 0.88
CA VAL A 202 -10.31 -14.41 -0.36
C VAL A 202 -10.10 -15.92 -0.51
N GLU A 203 -11.19 -16.69 -0.53
CA GLU A 203 -11.16 -18.09 -0.96
C GLU A 203 -11.27 -18.16 -2.47
N LEU A 204 -10.37 -18.89 -3.12
CA LEU A 204 -10.33 -19.03 -4.56
C LEU A 204 -11.39 -20.04 -5.03
N SER A 205 -12.23 -19.64 -5.97
CA SER A 205 -13.21 -20.53 -6.61
C SER A 205 -12.57 -21.73 -7.34
N LYS A 206 -11.32 -21.56 -7.77
CA LYS A 206 -10.49 -22.58 -8.38
C LYS A 206 -9.07 -22.49 -7.82
N PRO A 207 -8.55 -23.58 -7.19
CA PRO A 207 -7.19 -23.56 -6.66
C PRO A 207 -6.13 -23.33 -7.73
N ILE A 208 -5.05 -22.63 -7.37
CA ILE A 208 -3.87 -22.47 -8.23
C ILE A 208 -2.92 -23.62 -7.94
N SER A 209 -2.71 -24.48 -8.92
CA SER A 209 -1.85 -25.66 -8.76
C SER A 209 -0.37 -25.28 -8.60
N ALA A 210 0.41 -26.21 -8.01
CA ALA A 210 1.86 -26.06 -7.89
C ALA A 210 2.58 -25.84 -9.24
N THR A 211 2.05 -26.45 -10.32
CA THR A 211 2.57 -26.25 -11.67
C THR A 211 2.32 -24.82 -12.15
N GLN A 212 1.11 -24.34 -12.02
CA GLN A 212 0.77 -22.96 -12.38
C GLN A 212 1.58 -21.92 -11.60
N MET A 213 1.82 -22.17 -10.29
CA MET A 213 2.69 -21.29 -9.51
C MET A 213 4.10 -21.22 -10.07
N LYS A 214 4.70 -22.37 -10.44
CA LYS A 214 6.03 -22.42 -11.05
C LYS A 214 6.06 -21.66 -12.37
N ASP A 215 5.04 -21.83 -13.21
CA ASP A 215 4.94 -21.17 -14.51
C ASP A 215 4.81 -19.64 -14.37
N ILE A 216 4.07 -19.16 -13.35
CA ILE A 216 3.87 -17.73 -13.09
C ILE A 216 5.14 -17.07 -12.53
N THR A 217 5.83 -17.73 -11.62
CA THR A 217 6.96 -17.14 -10.88
C THR A 217 8.32 -17.47 -11.47
N ASP A 218 8.38 -18.33 -12.50
CA ASP A 218 9.61 -18.89 -13.06
C ASP A 218 10.56 -19.49 -11.99
N SER A 219 9.97 -19.98 -10.90
CA SER A 219 10.71 -20.45 -9.72
C SER A 219 10.31 -21.86 -9.33
N SER A 220 11.26 -22.61 -8.78
CA SER A 220 11.00 -23.93 -8.23
C SER A 220 10.86 -23.85 -6.71
N PHE A 221 9.64 -24.11 -6.19
CA PHE A 221 9.37 -24.07 -4.76
C PHE A 221 9.39 -25.46 -4.12
N ASN A 222 9.85 -25.50 -2.88
CA ASN A 222 9.75 -26.71 -2.06
C ASN A 222 8.45 -26.70 -1.23
N PHE A 223 7.36 -27.16 -1.82
CA PHE A 223 6.02 -27.22 -1.19
C PHE A 223 5.93 -28.16 0.03
N ARG A 224 7.01 -28.87 0.38
CA ARG A 224 7.07 -29.67 1.62
C ARG A 224 7.42 -28.83 2.85
N GLN A 225 7.89 -27.62 2.65
CA GLN A 225 8.15 -26.70 3.77
C GLN A 225 6.83 -26.17 4.34
N THR A 226 6.83 -25.88 5.63
CA THR A 226 5.67 -25.26 6.30
C THR A 226 5.36 -23.88 5.72
N MET A 227 6.41 -23.12 5.40
CA MET A 227 6.29 -21.76 4.89
C MET A 227 7.54 -21.41 4.07
N PHE A 228 7.33 -20.67 2.98
CA PHE A 228 8.41 -20.05 2.19
C PHE A 228 7.94 -18.70 1.64
N SER A 229 8.89 -17.79 1.39
CA SER A 229 8.61 -16.50 0.74
C SER A 229 8.61 -16.64 -0.77
N ILE A 230 7.82 -15.81 -1.43
CA ILE A 230 7.85 -15.59 -2.88
C ILE A 230 8.39 -14.16 -3.05
N SER A 231 9.52 -14.03 -3.71
CA SER A 231 10.10 -12.73 -4.11
C SER A 231 9.83 -12.49 -5.57
#